data_a1bbad8964fcffdf3b603bc0bbc0ac10
#
_entry.id   a1bbad8964fcffdf3b603bc0bbc0ac10
#
_cell.length_a   1.000
_cell.length_b   1.000
_cell.length_c   1.000
_cell.angle_alpha   90.00
_cell.angle_beta   90.00
_cell.angle_gamma   90.00
#
_symmetry.space_group_name_H-M   'P 1'
#
loop_
_entity.id
_entity.type
_entity.pdbx_description
1 polymer ?
#
loop_
_entity_poly.entity_id
_entity_poly.type
_entity_poly.pdbx_seq_one_letter_code
_entity_poly.pdbx_strand_id
1 'polypeptide(L)'
;MLSQWQPVKEKLVFKNVITEKIMKLGCFSISLAVKDLKKSKAFYEKIGFEVFAGEESHGFLIMKHEDTNIGLFQGMFEKNILTFNPGWNQNAENVESFDDVRELLEQIKSKGIEIAEESISGEQGPSSFSIIDPDGNPILIDQHV
;
A
#
# COMPACT_ATOMS: atom_id res chain seq x y z
N MET A 1 -23.54 -2.56 11.17
CA MET A 1 -22.37 -1.72 11.40
C MET A 1 -21.85 -1.09 10.10
N LEU A 2 -21.43 -1.89 9.16
CA LEU A 2 -20.90 -1.34 7.88
C LEU A 2 -21.95 -0.72 6.99
N SER A 3 -23.23 -1.01 7.22
CA SER A 3 -24.33 -0.42 6.45
C SER A 3 -24.43 1.09 6.61
N GLN A 4 -23.77 1.66 7.62
CA GLN A 4 -23.78 3.09 7.84
C GLN A 4 -22.57 3.81 7.24
N TRP A 5 -21.73 3.07 6.55
CA TRP A 5 -20.57 3.66 5.90
C TRP A 5 -21.01 4.55 4.75
N GLN A 6 -20.72 5.82 4.84
CA GLN A 6 -21.10 6.82 3.84
C GLN A 6 -19.94 7.78 3.62
N PRO A 7 -19.65 8.14 2.38
CA PRO A 7 -18.60 9.13 2.12
C PRO A 7 -18.98 10.49 2.70
N VAL A 8 -18.02 11.18 3.26
CA VAL A 8 -18.19 12.52 3.78
C VAL A 8 -18.16 13.49 2.61
N LYS A 9 -19.23 14.28 2.45
CA LYS A 9 -19.37 15.18 1.30
C LYS A 9 -19.00 16.63 1.56
N GLU A 10 -19.04 17.04 2.81
CA GLU A 10 -18.95 18.45 3.17
C GLU A 10 -17.57 19.00 3.47
N LYS A 11 -16.58 18.16 3.58
CA LYS A 11 -15.27 18.62 4.03
C LYS A 11 -14.48 19.44 3.03
N LEU A 12 -15.02 19.65 1.87
CA LEU A 12 -14.32 20.38 0.82
C LEU A 12 -14.43 21.88 0.90
N VAL A 13 -15.34 22.36 1.72
CA VAL A 13 -15.73 23.76 1.72
C VAL A 13 -14.59 24.73 2.02
N PHE A 14 -13.66 24.33 2.87
CA PHE A 14 -12.63 25.25 3.34
C PHE A 14 -11.25 25.04 2.76
N LYS A 15 -11.12 24.19 1.79
CA LYS A 15 -9.79 23.85 1.28
C LYS A 15 -9.09 24.99 0.56
N ASN A 16 -9.82 25.98 0.11
CA ASN A 16 -9.21 27.11 -0.56
C ASN A 16 -8.47 28.04 0.41
N VAL A 17 -8.64 27.83 1.70
CA VAL A 17 -7.97 28.64 2.72
C VAL A 17 -6.59 28.08 3.05
N ILE A 18 -6.40 26.77 2.85
CA ILE A 18 -5.16 26.10 3.18
C ILE A 18 -4.59 25.44 1.96
N THR A 19 -3.31 25.70 1.73
CA THR A 19 -2.60 25.14 0.58
C THR A 19 -1.78 23.92 0.95
N GLU A 20 -2.19 23.20 1.97
CA GLU A 20 -1.48 22.00 2.39
C GLU A 20 -1.51 20.94 1.29
N LYS A 21 -0.33 20.43 0.97
CA LYS A 21 -0.20 19.41 -0.06
C LYS A 21 -0.73 18.07 0.43
N ILE A 22 -1.55 17.42 -0.38
CA ILE A 22 -2.04 16.08 -0.11
C ILE A 22 -0.97 15.09 -0.57
N MET A 23 -0.55 14.21 0.32
CA MET A 23 0.41 13.16 -0.02
C MET A 23 -0.25 12.12 -0.91
N LYS A 24 0.39 11.79 -2.02
CA LYS A 24 -0.07 10.75 -2.93
C LYS A 24 0.69 9.47 -2.66
N LEU A 25 0.05 8.54 -2.00
CA LEU A 25 0.70 7.30 -1.58
C LEU A 25 0.78 6.25 -2.68
N GLY A 26 0.00 6.41 -3.75
CA GLY A 26 0.05 5.51 -4.89
C GLY A 26 -0.85 4.29 -4.78
N CYS A 27 -0.51 3.25 -5.54
CA CYS A 27 -1.25 2.00 -5.59
C CYS A 27 -1.35 1.36 -4.20
N PHE A 28 -2.53 0.88 -3.86
CA PHE A 28 -2.75 0.22 -2.57
C PHE A 28 -2.95 -1.27 -2.72
N SER A 29 -2.38 -2.03 -1.79
CA SER A 29 -2.72 -3.44 -1.59
C SER A 29 -2.64 -3.76 -0.10
N ILE A 30 -3.44 -4.72 0.34
CA ILE A 30 -3.23 -5.31 1.67
C ILE A 30 -2.31 -6.52 1.47
N SER A 31 -1.20 -6.55 2.21
CA SER A 31 -0.27 -7.68 2.14
C SER A 31 -0.58 -8.62 3.29
N LEU A 32 -1.10 -9.79 2.98
CA LEU A 32 -1.52 -10.77 3.97
C LEU A 32 -0.43 -11.79 4.23
N ALA A 33 -0.14 -12.01 5.50
CA ALA A 33 0.74 -13.08 5.93
C ALA A 33 -0.08 -14.37 5.93
N VAL A 34 0.21 -15.29 5.00
CA VAL A 34 -0.57 -16.52 4.86
C VAL A 34 0.26 -17.72 5.27
N LYS A 35 -0.41 -18.74 5.80
CA LYS A 35 0.23 -19.97 6.23
C LYS A 35 0.44 -20.96 5.08
N ASP A 36 -0.49 -20.97 4.15
CA ASP A 36 -0.48 -21.88 3.00
C ASP A 36 -0.94 -21.11 1.76
N LEU A 37 0.03 -20.75 0.93
CA LEU A 37 -0.21 -19.90 -0.24
C LEU A 37 -1.21 -20.53 -1.22
N LYS A 38 -1.11 -21.83 -1.45
CA LYS A 38 -2.01 -22.51 -2.37
C LYS A 38 -3.45 -22.49 -1.90
N LYS A 39 -3.67 -22.69 -0.60
CA LYS A 39 -5.00 -22.64 -0.01
C LYS A 39 -5.58 -21.23 -0.08
N SER A 40 -4.77 -20.23 0.20
CA SER A 40 -5.20 -18.84 0.13
C SER A 40 -5.55 -18.45 -1.30
N LYS A 41 -4.71 -18.84 -2.26
CA LYS A 41 -4.97 -18.60 -3.68
C LYS A 41 -6.33 -19.18 -4.08
N ALA A 42 -6.54 -20.46 -3.75
CA ALA A 42 -7.80 -21.14 -4.11
C ALA A 42 -9.01 -20.45 -3.47
N PHE A 43 -8.87 -20.00 -2.21
CA PHE A 43 -9.94 -19.29 -1.54
C PHE A 43 -10.31 -18.00 -2.26
N TYR A 44 -9.31 -17.16 -2.58
CA TYR A 44 -9.56 -15.88 -3.24
C TYR A 44 -10.05 -16.06 -4.67
N GLU A 45 -9.60 -17.10 -5.37
CA GLU A 45 -10.12 -17.40 -6.71
C GLU A 45 -11.62 -17.72 -6.67
N LYS A 46 -12.07 -18.38 -5.61
CA LYS A 46 -13.50 -18.71 -5.48
C LYS A 46 -14.40 -17.49 -5.35
N ILE A 47 -13.87 -16.39 -4.84
CA ILE A 47 -14.66 -15.15 -4.71
C ILE A 47 -14.35 -14.14 -5.81
N GLY A 48 -13.65 -14.58 -6.87
CA GLY A 48 -13.50 -13.78 -8.06
C GLY A 48 -12.16 -13.14 -8.30
N PHE A 49 -11.19 -13.38 -7.43
CA PHE A 49 -9.85 -12.83 -7.64
C PHE A 49 -9.08 -13.69 -8.64
N GLU A 50 -8.16 -13.05 -9.34
CA GLU A 50 -7.27 -13.73 -10.28
C GLU A 50 -5.83 -13.39 -9.92
N VAL A 51 -4.91 -14.29 -10.25
CA VAL A 51 -3.48 -14.01 -10.06
C VAL A 51 -3.08 -12.87 -11.00
N PHE A 52 -2.53 -11.82 -10.46
CA PHE A 52 -2.10 -10.65 -11.21
C PHE A 52 -0.58 -10.61 -11.36
N ALA A 53 0.15 -10.99 -10.32
CA ALA A 53 1.61 -10.96 -10.31
C ALA A 53 2.16 -11.95 -9.29
N GLY A 54 3.47 -12.20 -9.36
CA GLY A 54 4.15 -13.10 -8.45
C GLY A 54 4.13 -14.54 -8.93
N GLU A 55 4.79 -15.40 -8.18
CA GLU A 55 4.85 -16.84 -8.46
C GLU A 55 4.83 -17.63 -7.17
N GLU A 56 4.11 -18.74 -7.16
CA GLU A 56 4.04 -19.61 -5.97
C GLU A 56 5.43 -20.06 -5.53
N SER A 57 6.32 -20.36 -6.48
CA SER A 57 7.68 -20.78 -6.16
C SER A 57 8.50 -19.72 -5.42
N HIS A 58 8.12 -18.45 -5.54
CA HIS A 58 8.77 -17.36 -4.83
C HIS A 58 8.09 -17.05 -3.50
N GLY A 59 7.02 -17.75 -3.17
CA GLY A 59 6.34 -17.60 -1.89
C GLY A 59 5.32 -16.47 -1.83
N PHE A 60 4.99 -15.84 -2.96
CA PHE A 60 3.98 -14.79 -2.95
C PHE A 60 3.21 -14.69 -4.25
N LEU A 61 2.00 -14.15 -4.13
CA LEU A 61 1.13 -13.85 -5.26
C LEU A 61 0.42 -12.53 -4.96
N ILE A 62 0.21 -11.74 -6.02
CA ILE A 62 -0.68 -10.59 -5.93
C ILE A 62 -1.96 -10.99 -6.65
N MET A 63 -3.07 -10.96 -5.93
CA MET A 63 -4.38 -11.30 -6.45
C MET A 63 -5.15 -10.02 -6.73
N LYS A 64 -5.94 -10.00 -7.78
CA LYS A 64 -6.67 -8.81 -8.19
C LYS A 64 -8.11 -9.14 -8.53
N HIS A 65 -9.01 -8.26 -8.09
CA HIS A 65 -10.42 -8.27 -8.49
C HIS A 65 -10.80 -6.82 -8.72
N GLU A 66 -11.02 -6.44 -9.98
CA GLU A 66 -11.25 -5.06 -10.36
C GLU A 66 -10.11 -4.17 -9.84
N ASP A 67 -10.38 -3.17 -9.02
CA ASP A 67 -9.36 -2.28 -8.45
C ASP A 67 -8.82 -2.75 -7.10
N THR A 68 -9.25 -3.92 -6.63
CA THR A 68 -8.83 -4.45 -5.35
C THR A 68 -7.63 -5.37 -5.50
N ASN A 69 -6.54 -5.03 -4.82
CA ASN A 69 -5.31 -5.82 -4.83
C ASN A 69 -5.08 -6.42 -3.44
N ILE A 70 -4.83 -7.72 -3.41
CA ILE A 70 -4.50 -8.44 -2.19
C ILE A 70 -3.21 -9.21 -2.44
N GLY A 71 -2.18 -8.92 -1.66
CA GLY A 71 -0.94 -9.70 -1.72
C GLY A 71 -1.00 -10.86 -0.75
N LEU A 72 -0.60 -12.03 -1.19
CA LEU A 72 -0.53 -13.24 -0.36
C LEU A 72 0.95 -13.60 -0.22
N PHE A 73 1.47 -13.57 1.00
CA PHE A 73 2.90 -13.80 1.26
C PHE A 73 3.06 -14.90 2.29
N GLN A 74 3.78 -15.94 1.93
CA GLN A 74 4.02 -17.06 2.84
C GLN A 74 5.42 -16.97 3.40
N GLY A 75 5.52 -16.92 4.74
CA GLY A 75 6.81 -17.00 5.42
C GLY A 75 7.70 -15.76 5.36
N MET A 76 7.17 -14.62 4.99
CA MET A 76 7.97 -13.40 4.86
C MET A 76 7.83 -12.41 6.01
N PHE A 77 6.68 -12.39 6.65
CA PHE A 77 6.41 -11.51 7.79
C PHE A 77 5.25 -12.09 8.60
N GLU A 78 5.07 -11.59 9.82
CA GLU A 78 4.07 -12.13 10.73
C GLU A 78 2.73 -11.40 10.70
N LYS A 79 2.75 -10.08 10.54
CA LYS A 79 1.55 -9.25 10.57
C LYS A 79 1.17 -8.82 9.17
N ASN A 80 -0.13 -8.70 8.94
CA ASN A 80 -0.62 -8.13 7.68
C ASN A 80 -0.19 -6.67 7.56
N ILE A 81 0.12 -6.24 6.34
CA ILE A 81 0.70 -4.93 6.09
C ILE A 81 -0.16 -4.15 5.11
N LEU A 82 -0.44 -2.89 5.42
CA LEU A 82 -1.05 -1.97 4.47
C LEU A 82 0.08 -1.46 3.57
N THR A 83 0.02 -1.75 2.28
CA THR A 83 1.11 -1.44 1.36
C THR A 83 0.69 -0.41 0.33
N PHE A 84 1.52 0.62 0.16
CA PHE A 84 1.32 1.67 -0.84
C PHE A 84 2.52 1.74 -1.76
N ASN A 85 2.25 1.92 -3.07
CA ASN A 85 3.32 1.94 -4.08
C ASN A 85 3.31 3.27 -4.82
N PRO A 86 4.06 4.26 -4.35
CA PRO A 86 4.16 5.53 -5.07
C PRO A 86 4.68 5.32 -6.49
N GLY A 87 4.10 6.05 -7.44
CA GLY A 87 4.50 5.95 -8.83
C GLY A 87 3.66 4.97 -9.65
N TRP A 88 2.79 4.21 -9.00
CA TRP A 88 1.90 3.26 -9.67
C TRP A 88 0.42 3.59 -9.45
N ASN A 89 -0.41 3.26 -10.44
CA ASN A 89 -1.86 3.23 -10.27
C ASN A 89 -2.28 1.82 -9.78
N GLN A 90 -3.59 1.59 -9.62
CA GLN A 90 -4.08 0.30 -9.09
C GLN A 90 -3.80 -0.90 -10.01
N ASN A 91 -3.39 -0.68 -11.24
CA ASN A 91 -3.00 -1.74 -12.16
C ASN A 91 -1.48 -1.92 -12.24
N ALA A 92 -0.75 -1.34 -11.30
CA ALA A 92 0.72 -1.35 -11.24
C ALA A 92 1.34 -0.77 -12.52
N GLU A 93 0.67 0.22 -13.10
CA GLU A 93 1.19 0.94 -14.24
C GLU A 93 1.83 2.25 -13.77
N ASN A 94 2.93 2.62 -14.40
CA ASN A 94 3.64 3.84 -14.05
C ASN A 94 2.77 5.06 -14.34
N VAL A 95 2.77 6.01 -13.40
CA VAL A 95 2.10 7.30 -13.59
C VAL A 95 3.16 8.39 -13.72
N GLU A 96 2.86 9.41 -14.53
CA GLU A 96 3.85 10.48 -14.81
C GLU A 96 4.11 11.36 -13.60
N SER A 97 3.08 11.68 -12.85
CA SER A 97 3.19 12.58 -11.72
C SER A 97 2.90 11.84 -10.42
N PHE A 98 3.88 11.75 -9.54
CA PHE A 98 3.71 11.09 -8.26
C PHE A 98 4.65 11.71 -7.23
N ASP A 99 4.37 11.44 -5.97
CA ASP A 99 5.24 11.86 -4.89
C ASP A 99 6.29 10.77 -4.65
N ASP A 100 7.55 11.14 -4.80
CA ASP A 100 8.65 10.19 -4.58
C ASP A 100 8.69 9.74 -3.13
N VAL A 101 9.06 8.49 -2.90
CA VAL A 101 9.10 7.90 -1.55
C VAL A 101 9.95 8.72 -0.59
N ARG A 102 11.01 9.37 -1.07
CA ARG A 102 11.89 10.18 -0.23
C ARG A 102 11.23 11.47 0.22
N GLU A 103 10.41 12.08 -0.64
CA GLU A 103 9.60 13.23 -0.26
C GLU A 103 8.53 12.83 0.75
N LEU A 104 7.89 11.69 0.53
CA LEU A 104 6.87 11.19 1.45
C LEU A 104 7.49 10.91 2.82
N LEU A 105 8.69 10.35 2.84
CA LEU A 105 9.42 10.10 4.09
C LEU A 105 9.62 11.40 4.86
N GLU A 106 10.11 12.44 4.20
CA GLU A 106 10.36 13.72 4.86
C GLU A 106 9.06 14.39 5.32
N GLN A 107 8.00 14.31 4.52
CA GLN A 107 6.71 14.85 4.91
C GLN A 107 6.16 14.15 6.15
N ILE A 108 6.28 12.83 6.20
CA ILE A 108 5.80 12.04 7.34
C ILE A 108 6.61 12.36 8.60
N LYS A 109 7.92 12.47 8.47
CA LYS A 109 8.78 12.88 9.59
C LYS A 109 8.39 14.26 10.10
N SER A 110 8.11 15.19 9.21
CA SER A 110 7.73 16.54 9.59
C SER A 110 6.42 16.63 10.37
N LYS A 111 5.60 15.60 10.26
CA LYS A 111 4.34 15.52 11.01
C LYS A 111 4.49 14.84 12.36
N GLY A 112 5.71 14.52 12.75
CA GLY A 112 5.99 13.91 14.05
C GLY A 112 5.75 12.41 14.10
N ILE A 113 5.59 11.77 12.95
CA ILE A 113 5.39 10.31 12.88
C ILE A 113 6.76 9.63 12.88
N GLU A 114 6.93 8.68 13.78
CA GLU A 114 8.16 7.91 13.88
C GLU A 114 8.26 6.90 12.76
N ILE A 115 9.45 6.78 12.17
CA ILE A 115 9.71 5.82 11.11
C ILE A 115 10.18 4.51 11.73
N ALA A 116 9.53 3.40 11.37
CA ALA A 116 9.89 2.10 11.91
C ALA A 116 11.13 1.52 11.22
N GLU A 117 11.16 1.55 9.90
CA GLU A 117 12.29 1.07 9.12
C GLU A 117 12.47 1.92 7.88
N GLU A 118 13.72 2.12 7.47
CA GLU A 118 14.05 2.84 6.25
C GLU A 118 14.95 1.98 5.37
N SER A 119 14.62 1.91 4.10
CA SER A 119 15.45 1.23 3.11
C SER A 119 15.53 2.15 1.89
N ILE A 120 16.23 3.26 2.08
CA ILE A 120 16.35 4.31 1.07
C ILE A 120 17.68 4.17 0.36
N SER A 121 17.64 4.22 -0.96
CA SER A 121 18.82 4.08 -1.81
C SER A 121 18.82 5.17 -2.89
N GLY A 122 19.89 5.94 -2.97
CA GLY A 122 20.04 6.97 -3.99
C GLY A 122 19.05 8.11 -3.90
N GLU A 123 18.98 8.86 -4.99
CA GLU A 123 18.10 10.04 -5.04
C GLU A 123 16.83 9.79 -5.83
N GLN A 124 16.75 8.67 -6.53
CA GLN A 124 15.57 8.27 -7.30
C GLN A 124 15.57 6.75 -7.46
N GLY A 125 14.46 6.22 -7.93
CA GLY A 125 14.31 4.79 -8.13
C GLY A 125 13.72 4.08 -6.91
N PRO A 126 13.71 2.75 -6.94
CA PRO A 126 13.08 1.95 -5.87
C PRO A 126 13.67 2.21 -4.49
N SER A 127 12.81 2.41 -3.52
CA SER A 127 13.15 2.59 -2.11
C SER A 127 11.89 2.42 -1.29
N SER A 128 12.04 2.19 0.00
CA SER A 128 10.89 1.97 0.87
C SER A 128 11.14 2.45 2.30
N PHE A 129 10.05 2.63 3.03
CA PHE A 129 10.10 2.82 4.47
C PHE A 129 8.79 2.34 5.06
N SER A 130 8.78 2.09 6.36
CA SER A 130 7.56 1.69 7.04
C SER A 130 7.31 2.51 8.28
N ILE A 131 6.03 2.60 8.64
CA ILE A 131 5.55 3.25 9.85
C ILE A 131 4.53 2.31 10.50
N ILE A 132 4.13 2.62 11.71
CA ILE A 132 3.17 1.79 12.45
C ILE A 132 2.07 2.71 12.94
N ASP A 133 0.81 2.32 12.71
CA ASP A 133 -0.31 3.14 13.15
C ASP A 133 -0.51 3.02 14.67
N PRO A 134 -1.41 3.81 15.26
CA PRO A 134 -1.59 3.79 16.72
C PRO A 134 -1.99 2.44 17.31
N ASP A 135 -2.54 1.54 16.52
CA ASP A 135 -2.98 0.21 16.99
C ASP A 135 -1.99 -0.89 16.62
N GLY A 136 -0.82 -0.52 16.13
CA GLY A 136 0.23 -1.49 15.82
C GLY A 136 0.17 -2.09 14.43
N ASN A 137 -0.60 -1.50 13.51
CA ASN A 137 -0.68 -1.99 12.15
C ASN A 137 0.48 -1.43 11.31
N PRO A 138 1.30 -2.29 10.71
CA PRO A 138 2.38 -1.82 9.84
C PRO A 138 1.85 -1.21 8.54
N ILE A 139 2.48 -0.15 8.11
CA ILE A 139 2.19 0.51 6.84
C ILE A 139 3.50 0.61 6.09
N LEU A 140 3.57 0.02 4.92
CA LEU A 140 4.77 0.03 4.07
C LEU A 140 4.55 0.97 2.89
N ILE A 141 5.48 1.87 2.69
CA ILE A 141 5.52 2.74 1.50
C ILE A 141 6.67 2.21 0.66
N ASP A 142 6.34 1.57 -0.45
CA ASP A 142 7.30 0.80 -1.24
C ASP A 142 7.24 1.19 -2.71
N GLN A 143 8.17 2.05 -3.11
CA GLN A 143 8.25 2.53 -4.49
C GLN A 143 9.05 1.55 -5.33
N HIS A 144 8.51 1.16 -6.46
CA HIS A 144 9.15 0.22 -7.39
C HIS A 144 9.73 0.89 -8.64
N VAL A 145 9.48 2.17 -8.84
CA VAL A 145 9.91 2.90 -10.05
C VAL A 145 10.79 4.09 -9.73
#